data_4be5c988bc57f2732a4aa69f5d856e2c
#
_entry.id   4be5c988bc57f2732a4aa69f5d856e2c
#
_cell.length_a   1.000
_cell.length_b   1.000
_cell.length_c   1.000
_cell.angle_alpha   90.00
_cell.angle_beta   90.00
_cell.angle_gamma   90.00
#
_symmetry.space_group_name_H-M   'P 1'
#
loop_
_entity.id
_entity.type
_entity.pdbx_description
1 polymer ?
#
loop_
_entity_poly.entity_id
_entity_poly.type
_entity_poly.pdbx_seq_one_letter_code
_entity_poly.pdbx_strand_id
1 'polypeptide(L)'
;MPVIAQLLTAVLFACLSFAAQGEKLRIVTDPWAPYAYEENGQAKGLDYETTATVFQRLGVEVEWQFLPWKRCLMLLDQGQADGALDIFHNHERDNSLLYPGEPLSEVEFVMFFAKARPHPFTTLGELKGLTIGTSPGYLYGSVFKDTTGLKREDGPSHEANFGKLVRGRIDLLITDRRVGQRLLKQLQLQDQVDQYPTVIARESQYLAIRRNAGMDLLVQRFGAELRRFKREPAYAALVARYTDKAKNVP
;
A
#
# COMPACT_ATOMS: atom_id res chain seq x y z
N MET A 1 12.34 -62.03 -3.94
CA MET A 1 11.06 -61.27 -3.94
C MET A 1 10.96 -60.15 -2.89
N PRO A 2 11.64 -60.15 -1.71
CA PRO A 2 11.51 -59.02 -0.75
C PRO A 2 12.19 -57.72 -1.18
N VAL A 3 13.27 -57.78 -1.98
CA VAL A 3 14.03 -56.57 -2.39
C VAL A 3 13.24 -55.69 -3.38
N ILE A 4 12.44 -56.28 -4.27
CA ILE A 4 11.61 -55.57 -5.24
C ILE A 4 10.46 -54.80 -4.52
N ALA A 5 9.88 -55.41 -3.48
CA ALA A 5 8.84 -54.79 -2.68
C ALA A 5 9.38 -53.61 -1.88
N GLN A 6 10.59 -53.68 -1.34
CA GLN A 6 11.25 -52.59 -0.63
C GLN A 6 11.62 -51.42 -1.55
N LEU A 7 12.08 -51.70 -2.77
CA LEU A 7 12.35 -50.69 -3.79
C LEU A 7 11.08 -49.97 -4.25
N LEU A 8 9.98 -50.70 -4.44
CA LEU A 8 8.68 -50.09 -4.79
C LEU A 8 8.13 -49.19 -3.68
N THR A 9 8.30 -49.60 -2.41
CA THR A 9 7.85 -48.78 -1.27
C THR A 9 8.71 -47.50 -1.12
N ALA A 10 10.02 -47.59 -1.34
CA ALA A 10 10.91 -46.41 -1.29
C ALA A 10 10.64 -45.41 -2.42
N VAL A 11 10.33 -45.89 -3.63
CA VAL A 11 9.95 -45.03 -4.77
C VAL A 11 8.59 -44.37 -4.53
N LEU A 12 7.62 -45.07 -3.94
CA LEU A 12 6.32 -44.50 -3.59
C LEU A 12 6.43 -43.41 -2.51
N PHE A 13 7.31 -43.61 -1.52
CA PHE A 13 7.58 -42.58 -0.49
C PHE A 13 8.34 -41.36 -1.06
N ALA A 14 9.25 -41.56 -2.00
CA ALA A 14 9.97 -40.48 -2.68
C ALA A 14 9.04 -39.64 -3.58
N CYS A 15 8.05 -40.25 -4.23
CA CYS A 15 7.05 -39.53 -5.03
C CYS A 15 6.06 -38.72 -4.19
N LEU A 16 5.78 -39.12 -2.95
CA LEU A 16 4.90 -38.39 -2.04
C LEU A 16 5.57 -37.11 -1.48
N SER A 17 6.89 -37.05 -1.49
CA SER A 17 7.64 -35.85 -1.00
C SER A 17 7.70 -34.70 -2.02
N PHE A 18 7.31 -34.91 -3.28
CA PHE A 18 7.32 -33.88 -4.33
C PHE A 18 6.02 -33.07 -4.44
N ALA A 19 5.02 -33.34 -3.64
CA ALA A 19 3.65 -32.88 -3.88
C ALA A 19 3.15 -31.80 -2.91
N ALA A 20 3.99 -30.94 -2.36
CA ALA A 20 3.49 -29.82 -1.54
C ALA A 20 4.39 -28.58 -1.58
N GLN A 21 4.82 -28.15 -2.75
CA GLN A 21 5.21 -26.76 -2.93
C GLN A 21 3.91 -26.00 -3.17
N GLY A 22 3.26 -25.60 -2.08
CA GLY A 22 2.06 -24.77 -2.16
C GLY A 22 2.38 -23.55 -3.02
N GLU A 23 1.52 -23.26 -3.99
CA GLU A 23 1.64 -22.06 -4.82
C GLU A 23 1.72 -20.84 -3.91
N LYS A 24 2.78 -20.01 -4.09
CA LYS A 24 2.96 -18.81 -3.27
C LYS A 24 1.87 -17.81 -3.61
N LEU A 25 1.32 -17.19 -2.58
CA LEU A 25 0.35 -16.12 -2.76
C LEU A 25 1.02 -14.89 -3.37
N ARG A 26 0.61 -14.48 -4.56
CA ARG A 26 1.19 -13.33 -5.28
C ARG A 26 0.50 -12.04 -4.84
N ILE A 27 1.22 -11.23 -4.07
CA ILE A 27 0.74 -9.94 -3.57
C ILE A 27 1.50 -8.82 -4.25
N VAL A 28 0.75 -7.88 -4.84
CA VAL A 28 1.28 -6.67 -5.47
C VAL A 28 1.07 -5.45 -4.58
N THR A 29 1.97 -4.48 -4.67
CA THR A 29 1.87 -3.20 -3.98
C THR A 29 2.63 -2.11 -4.73
N ASP A 30 2.28 -0.85 -4.48
CA ASP A 30 3.03 0.31 -4.97
C ASP A 30 4.13 0.66 -3.95
N PRO A 31 5.34 1.07 -4.39
CA PRO A 31 6.33 1.65 -3.49
C PRO A 31 5.80 2.91 -2.81
N TRP A 32 5.40 2.79 -1.55
CA TRP A 32 4.75 3.85 -0.78
C TRP A 32 5.27 3.93 0.67
N ALA A 33 6.47 4.43 0.81
CA ALA A 33 7.11 4.56 2.12
C ALA A 33 6.40 5.62 3.01
N PRO A 34 6.11 5.35 4.27
CA PRO A 34 6.69 4.29 5.12
C PRO A 34 5.89 2.99 5.21
N TYR A 35 4.84 2.78 4.40
CA TYR A 35 3.91 1.64 4.52
C TYR A 35 4.43 0.38 3.84
N ALA A 36 4.77 0.44 2.55
CA ALA A 36 5.40 -0.64 1.80
C ALA A 36 6.41 -0.07 0.79
N TYR A 37 7.65 -0.53 0.79
CA TYR A 37 8.69 -0.07 -0.13
C TYR A 37 9.88 -1.02 -0.13
N GLU A 38 10.76 -0.85 -1.12
CA GLU A 38 12.04 -1.55 -1.18
C GLU A 38 13.19 -0.58 -0.85
N GLU A 39 14.14 -1.06 -0.07
CA GLU A 39 15.37 -0.34 0.24
C GLU A 39 16.55 -1.33 0.22
N ASN A 40 17.53 -1.08 -0.64
CA ASN A 40 18.69 -1.95 -0.87
C ASN A 40 18.29 -3.41 -1.22
N GLY A 41 17.26 -3.57 -2.04
CA GLY A 41 16.74 -4.89 -2.46
C GLY A 41 15.97 -5.64 -1.36
N GLN A 42 15.66 -4.99 -0.25
CA GLN A 42 14.85 -5.56 0.83
C GLN A 42 13.52 -4.85 0.96
N ALA A 43 12.45 -5.61 0.97
CA ALA A 43 11.12 -5.10 1.22
C ALA A 43 10.98 -4.69 2.69
N LYS A 44 10.39 -3.52 2.92
CA LYS A 44 10.23 -2.86 4.24
C LYS A 44 8.92 -2.09 4.28
N GLY A 45 8.55 -1.65 5.47
CA GLY A 45 7.41 -0.76 5.69
C GLY A 45 6.47 -1.30 6.74
N LEU A 46 5.69 -0.40 7.33
CA LEU A 46 4.79 -0.74 8.42
C LEU A 46 3.79 -1.82 8.01
N ASP A 47 3.11 -1.62 6.89
CA ASP A 47 2.04 -2.50 6.46
C ASP A 47 2.60 -3.76 5.78
N TYR A 48 3.73 -3.65 5.09
CA TYR A 48 4.47 -4.79 4.57
C TYR A 48 4.90 -5.75 5.70
N GLU A 49 5.63 -5.25 6.72
CA GLU A 49 6.13 -6.09 7.80
C GLU A 49 5.00 -6.64 8.68
N THR A 50 3.93 -5.86 8.87
CA THR A 50 2.71 -6.31 9.53
C THR A 50 2.11 -7.50 8.79
N THR A 51 1.90 -7.36 7.49
CA THR A 51 1.29 -8.39 6.64
C THR A 51 2.18 -9.63 6.53
N ALA A 52 3.48 -9.45 6.33
CA ALA A 52 4.44 -10.55 6.27
C ALA A 52 4.48 -11.35 7.60
N THR A 53 4.44 -10.65 8.74
CA THR A 53 4.38 -11.30 10.06
C THR A 53 3.10 -12.12 10.22
N VAL A 54 1.95 -11.58 9.83
CA VAL A 54 0.67 -12.28 9.92
C VAL A 54 0.66 -13.51 9.01
N PHE A 55 1.12 -13.40 7.76
CA PHE A 55 1.20 -14.55 6.85
C PHE A 55 2.17 -15.61 7.35
N GLN A 56 3.33 -15.22 7.87
CA GLN A 56 4.28 -16.16 8.48
C GLN A 56 3.64 -16.98 9.60
N ARG A 57 2.87 -16.35 10.50
CA ARG A 57 2.14 -17.02 11.59
C ARG A 57 1.04 -17.96 11.09
N LEU A 58 0.46 -17.65 9.93
CA LEU A 58 -0.54 -18.49 9.29
C LEU A 58 0.07 -19.61 8.43
N GLY A 59 1.39 -19.64 8.28
CA GLY A 59 2.10 -20.63 7.44
C GLY A 59 1.89 -20.41 5.94
N VAL A 60 1.63 -19.16 5.52
CA VAL A 60 1.40 -18.79 4.12
C VAL A 60 2.67 -18.19 3.54
N GLU A 61 3.16 -18.76 2.43
CA GLU A 61 4.25 -18.18 1.65
C GLU A 61 3.72 -17.12 0.68
N VAL A 62 4.43 -16.00 0.58
CA VAL A 62 4.03 -14.86 -0.26
C VAL A 62 5.16 -14.49 -1.21
N GLU A 63 4.80 -14.29 -2.47
CA GLU A 63 5.62 -13.61 -3.48
C GLU A 63 5.18 -12.15 -3.58
N TRP A 64 6.10 -11.24 -3.27
CA TRP A 64 5.85 -9.81 -3.26
C TRP A 64 6.33 -9.16 -4.55
N GLN A 65 5.50 -8.28 -5.13
CA GLN A 65 5.87 -7.50 -6.31
C GLN A 65 5.57 -6.03 -6.07
N PHE A 66 6.60 -5.19 -6.19
CA PHE A 66 6.50 -3.73 -6.08
C PHE A 66 6.40 -3.14 -7.49
N LEU A 67 5.25 -2.55 -7.82
CA LEU A 67 4.91 -2.08 -9.16
C LEU A 67 4.15 -0.76 -9.08
N PRO A 68 4.15 0.07 -10.14
CA PRO A 68 3.25 1.24 -10.19
C PRO A 68 1.80 0.83 -9.94
N TRP A 69 1.07 1.59 -9.11
CA TRP A 69 -0.27 1.22 -8.62
C TRP A 69 -1.25 0.80 -9.72
N LYS A 70 -1.29 1.57 -10.82
CA LYS A 70 -2.14 1.22 -11.96
C LYS A 70 -1.85 -0.16 -12.52
N ARG A 71 -0.57 -0.60 -12.48
CA ARG A 71 -0.18 -1.95 -12.89
C ARG A 71 -0.61 -3.00 -11.88
N CYS A 72 -0.54 -2.70 -10.57
CA CYS A 72 -1.07 -3.58 -9.53
C CYS A 72 -2.56 -3.86 -9.75
N LEU A 73 -3.36 -2.82 -9.99
CA LEU A 73 -4.80 -2.97 -10.27
C LEU A 73 -5.06 -3.80 -11.53
N MET A 74 -4.28 -3.60 -12.59
CA MET A 74 -4.40 -4.39 -13.82
C MET A 74 -4.09 -5.88 -13.58
N LEU A 75 -3.04 -6.21 -12.83
CA LEU A 75 -2.68 -7.61 -12.54
C LEU A 75 -3.75 -8.30 -11.67
N LEU A 76 -4.35 -7.56 -10.73
CA LEU A 76 -5.50 -8.06 -9.95
C LEU A 76 -6.70 -8.38 -10.85
N ASP A 77 -7.06 -7.46 -11.72
CA ASP A 77 -8.21 -7.60 -12.62
C ASP A 77 -8.02 -8.79 -13.58
N GLN A 78 -6.80 -8.95 -14.12
CA GLN A 78 -6.43 -10.05 -15.00
C GLN A 78 -6.21 -11.40 -14.28
N GLY A 79 -6.26 -11.44 -12.94
CA GLY A 79 -5.99 -12.66 -12.17
C GLY A 79 -4.53 -13.09 -12.16
N GLN A 80 -3.62 -12.19 -12.49
CA GLN A 80 -2.18 -12.42 -12.46
C GLN A 80 -1.54 -12.12 -11.10
N ALA A 81 -2.28 -11.42 -10.23
CA ALA A 81 -1.99 -11.29 -8.80
C ALA A 81 -3.17 -11.86 -8.00
N ASP A 82 -2.88 -12.41 -6.83
CA ASP A 82 -3.89 -13.00 -5.94
C ASP A 82 -4.43 -11.96 -4.95
N GLY A 83 -3.66 -10.92 -4.68
CA GLY A 83 -4.06 -9.82 -3.81
C GLY A 83 -3.21 -8.58 -3.98
N ALA A 84 -3.63 -7.51 -3.30
CA ALA A 84 -2.88 -6.26 -3.20
C ALA A 84 -2.77 -5.79 -1.76
N LEU A 85 -1.61 -5.21 -1.43
CA LEU A 85 -1.36 -4.53 -0.18
C LEU A 85 -1.61 -3.04 -0.34
N ASP A 86 -1.97 -2.36 0.75
CA ASP A 86 -2.23 -0.92 0.83
C ASP A 86 -3.36 -0.42 -0.09
N ILE A 87 -4.36 -1.28 -0.29
CA ILE A 87 -5.54 -0.95 -1.08
C ILE A 87 -6.66 -0.42 -0.18
N PHE A 88 -7.31 0.66 -0.62
CA PHE A 88 -8.48 1.20 0.07
C PHE A 88 -9.72 0.39 -0.28
N HIS A 89 -10.57 0.18 0.73
CA HIS A 89 -11.89 -0.39 0.53
C HIS A 89 -12.76 0.59 -0.25
N ASN A 90 -13.47 0.06 -1.24
CA ASN A 90 -14.48 0.81 -1.97
C ASN A 90 -15.55 -0.19 -2.45
N HIS A 91 -16.82 0.22 -2.44
CA HIS A 91 -17.96 -0.64 -2.80
C HIS A 91 -17.89 -1.20 -4.22
N GLU A 92 -17.24 -0.48 -5.15
CA GLU A 92 -17.08 -0.94 -6.54
C GLU A 92 -16.20 -2.21 -6.62
N ARG A 93 -15.32 -2.42 -5.62
CA ARG A 93 -14.41 -3.57 -5.52
C ARG A 93 -14.98 -4.76 -4.73
N ASP A 94 -16.10 -4.60 -4.02
CA ASP A 94 -16.68 -5.64 -3.16
C ASP A 94 -17.07 -6.91 -3.93
N ASN A 95 -17.38 -6.79 -5.22
CA ASN A 95 -17.70 -7.92 -6.07
C ASN A 95 -16.46 -8.73 -6.50
N SER A 96 -15.28 -8.13 -6.49
CA SER A 96 -14.04 -8.73 -6.99
C SER A 96 -13.01 -9.02 -5.89
N LEU A 97 -13.05 -8.30 -4.77
CA LEU A 97 -12.07 -8.39 -3.70
C LEU A 97 -12.71 -8.75 -2.36
N LEU A 98 -11.95 -9.49 -1.55
CA LEU A 98 -12.22 -9.81 -0.16
C LEU A 98 -11.31 -8.96 0.71
N TYR A 99 -11.89 -8.32 1.71
CA TYR A 99 -11.17 -7.52 2.70
C TYR A 99 -11.24 -8.17 4.07
N PRO A 100 -10.13 -8.26 4.82
CA PRO A 100 -10.18 -8.59 6.24
C PRO A 100 -11.01 -7.53 6.98
N GLY A 101 -11.71 -7.94 8.04
CA GLY A 101 -12.50 -7.01 8.86
C GLY A 101 -11.63 -6.09 9.75
N GLU A 102 -10.31 -6.10 9.60
CA GLU A 102 -9.33 -5.28 10.30
C GLU A 102 -8.44 -4.56 9.28
N PRO A 103 -8.36 -3.21 9.28
CA PRO A 103 -7.43 -2.47 8.44
C PRO A 103 -5.99 -2.69 8.90
N LEU A 104 -5.01 -2.45 8.04
CA LEU A 104 -3.58 -2.44 8.38
C LEU A 104 -3.22 -1.14 9.11
N SER A 105 -3.43 -0.02 8.44
CA SER A 105 -3.15 1.33 8.93
C SER A 105 -4.19 2.33 8.44
N GLU A 106 -4.01 3.60 8.82
CA GLU A 106 -4.81 4.73 8.34
C GLU A 106 -3.89 5.79 7.75
N VAL A 107 -4.32 6.41 6.65
CA VAL A 107 -3.63 7.49 5.96
C VAL A 107 -4.43 8.77 6.00
N GLU A 108 -3.72 9.91 5.96
CA GLU A 108 -4.31 11.25 5.89
C GLU A 108 -3.86 11.93 4.59
N PHE A 109 -4.77 12.12 3.67
CA PHE A 109 -4.51 12.93 2.49
C PHE A 109 -4.57 14.42 2.82
N VAL A 110 -3.50 15.12 2.46
CA VAL A 110 -3.33 16.57 2.64
C VAL A 110 -2.83 17.23 1.36
N MET A 111 -2.96 18.55 1.26
CA MET A 111 -2.40 19.32 0.16
C MET A 111 -1.00 19.82 0.50
N PHE A 112 -0.04 19.57 -0.39
CA PHE A 112 1.29 20.16 -0.38
C PHE A 112 1.34 21.33 -1.35
N PHE A 113 2.11 22.37 -1.03
CA PHE A 113 2.26 23.58 -1.83
C PHE A 113 3.71 24.08 -1.84
N ALA A 114 4.11 24.75 -2.91
CA ALA A 114 5.38 25.46 -2.95
C ALA A 114 5.30 26.73 -2.10
N LYS A 115 6.20 26.91 -1.13
CA LYS A 115 6.18 28.07 -0.20
C LYS A 115 6.20 29.42 -0.92
N ALA A 116 6.82 29.48 -2.10
CA ALA A 116 6.83 30.68 -2.94
C ALA A 116 5.49 30.97 -3.64
N ARG A 117 4.57 29.99 -3.68
CA ARG A 117 3.26 30.09 -4.34
C ARG A 117 2.18 29.40 -3.47
N PRO A 118 1.83 29.98 -2.32
CA PRO A 118 0.79 29.43 -1.47
C PRO A 118 -0.61 29.65 -2.10
N HIS A 119 -1.48 28.66 -1.96
CA HIS A 119 -2.88 28.72 -2.35
C HIS A 119 -3.75 28.35 -1.14
N PRO A 120 -3.89 29.25 -0.15
CA PRO A 120 -4.67 28.98 1.05
C PRO A 120 -6.14 28.73 0.69
N PHE A 121 -6.76 27.78 1.39
CA PHE A 121 -8.15 27.40 1.16
C PHE A 121 -8.80 26.93 2.47
N THR A 122 -10.09 27.07 2.54
CA THR A 122 -10.95 26.53 3.60
C THR A 122 -11.76 25.36 3.05
N THR A 123 -12.20 25.44 1.81
CA THR A 123 -12.96 24.40 1.11
C THR A 123 -12.27 24.03 -0.20
N LEU A 124 -12.44 22.79 -0.68
CA LEU A 124 -11.89 22.37 -1.97
C LEU A 124 -12.46 23.16 -3.16
N GLY A 125 -13.67 23.70 -3.02
CA GLY A 125 -14.29 24.53 -4.05
C GLY A 125 -13.51 25.81 -4.38
N GLU A 126 -12.76 26.35 -3.41
CA GLU A 126 -11.89 27.52 -3.59
C GLU A 126 -10.67 27.25 -4.47
N LEU A 127 -10.31 25.97 -4.63
CA LEU A 127 -9.21 25.52 -5.48
C LEU A 127 -9.62 25.36 -6.96
N LYS A 128 -10.83 25.79 -7.32
CA LYS A 128 -11.33 25.72 -8.70
C LYS A 128 -10.37 26.42 -9.67
N GLY A 129 -10.04 25.74 -10.76
CA GLY A 129 -9.13 26.24 -11.78
C GLY A 129 -7.65 25.93 -11.52
N LEU A 130 -7.27 25.60 -10.29
CA LEU A 130 -5.92 25.18 -9.96
C LEU A 130 -5.65 23.76 -10.46
N THR A 131 -4.40 23.52 -10.82
CA THR A 131 -3.91 22.19 -11.22
C THR A 131 -3.37 21.44 -10.00
N ILE A 132 -4.00 20.30 -9.67
CA ILE A 132 -3.63 19.48 -8.52
C ILE A 132 -2.96 18.21 -9.02
N GLY A 133 -1.71 17.99 -8.61
CA GLY A 133 -0.98 16.76 -8.89
C GLY A 133 -1.59 15.57 -8.18
N THR A 134 -1.72 14.46 -8.90
CA THR A 134 -2.29 13.19 -8.44
C THR A 134 -1.41 12.02 -8.88
N SER A 135 -1.70 10.82 -8.41
CA SER A 135 -1.07 9.58 -8.85
C SER A 135 -2.06 8.70 -9.60
N PRO A 136 -1.65 8.05 -10.71
CA PRO A 136 -2.54 7.26 -11.55
C PRO A 136 -3.22 6.12 -10.79
N GLY A 137 -4.56 6.09 -10.79
CA GLY A 137 -5.36 5.04 -10.15
C GLY A 137 -5.55 5.19 -8.65
N TYR A 138 -5.03 6.27 -8.04
CA TYR A 138 -5.24 6.55 -6.62
C TYR A 138 -6.64 7.10 -6.34
N LEU A 139 -7.15 6.75 -5.16
CA LEU A 139 -8.38 7.32 -4.59
C LEU A 139 -7.97 8.28 -3.45
N TYR A 140 -8.56 9.46 -3.43
CA TYR A 140 -8.26 10.51 -2.44
C TYR A 140 -9.50 10.90 -1.62
N GLY A 141 -10.40 9.93 -1.40
CA GLY A 141 -11.68 10.14 -0.73
C GLY A 141 -12.76 10.73 -1.63
N SER A 142 -14.02 10.55 -1.21
CA SER A 142 -15.20 10.99 -1.97
C SER A 142 -15.24 12.50 -2.14
N VAL A 143 -14.92 13.26 -1.09
CA VAL A 143 -14.96 14.74 -1.13
C VAL A 143 -14.05 15.30 -2.23
N PHE A 144 -12.82 14.77 -2.36
CA PHE A 144 -11.93 15.18 -3.45
C PHE A 144 -12.43 14.69 -4.82
N LYS A 145 -12.91 13.43 -4.90
CA LYS A 145 -13.45 12.85 -6.13
C LYS A 145 -14.61 13.69 -6.68
N ASP A 146 -15.55 14.06 -5.81
CA ASP A 146 -16.82 14.69 -6.20
C ASP A 146 -16.72 16.22 -6.38
N THR A 147 -15.62 16.85 -5.92
CA THR A 147 -15.41 18.29 -6.12
C THR A 147 -15.17 18.58 -7.61
N THR A 148 -16.07 19.36 -8.18
CA THR A 148 -16.00 19.78 -9.59
C THR A 148 -15.10 20.99 -9.79
N GLY A 149 -14.58 21.14 -11.01
CA GLY A 149 -13.76 22.33 -11.40
C GLY A 149 -12.29 22.26 -10.98
N LEU A 150 -11.85 21.21 -10.30
CA LEU A 150 -10.44 20.94 -10.04
C LEU A 150 -9.79 20.37 -11.32
N LYS A 151 -8.62 20.87 -11.70
CA LYS A 151 -7.79 20.25 -12.73
C LYS A 151 -6.87 19.22 -12.07
N ARG A 152 -7.05 17.95 -12.38
CA ARG A 152 -6.22 16.85 -11.86
C ARG A 152 -5.19 16.47 -12.89
N GLU A 153 -3.92 16.41 -12.50
CA GLU A 153 -2.81 16.05 -13.38
C GLU A 153 -2.00 14.90 -12.75
N ASP A 154 -2.09 13.73 -13.35
CA ASP A 154 -1.33 12.56 -12.92
C ASP A 154 0.16 12.74 -13.18
N GLY A 155 0.96 12.44 -12.16
CA GLY A 155 2.41 12.33 -12.27
C GLY A 155 2.87 10.87 -12.38
N PRO A 156 3.99 10.62 -13.06
CA PRO A 156 4.51 9.25 -13.23
C PRO A 156 5.04 8.64 -11.92
N SER A 157 5.39 9.46 -10.94
CA SER A 157 5.78 9.05 -9.58
C SER A 157 5.52 10.17 -8.57
N HIS A 158 5.60 9.84 -7.29
CA HIS A 158 5.46 10.82 -6.21
C HIS A 158 6.58 11.88 -6.26
N GLU A 159 7.83 11.47 -6.51
CA GLU A 159 8.99 12.37 -6.66
C GLU A 159 8.81 13.33 -7.84
N ALA A 160 8.32 12.81 -8.96
CA ALA A 160 8.04 13.63 -10.13
C ALA A 160 6.98 14.71 -9.85
N ASN A 161 5.96 14.38 -9.06
CA ASN A 161 4.94 15.33 -8.63
C ASN A 161 5.51 16.43 -7.73
N PHE A 162 6.38 16.13 -6.77
CA PHE A 162 7.10 17.15 -6.01
C PHE A 162 7.98 18.03 -6.91
N GLY A 163 8.65 17.43 -7.87
CA GLY A 163 9.41 18.16 -8.88
C GLY A 163 8.55 19.07 -9.76
N LYS A 164 7.32 18.68 -10.13
CA LYS A 164 6.35 19.52 -10.83
C LYS A 164 5.91 20.70 -9.95
N LEU A 165 5.60 20.42 -8.67
CA LEU A 165 5.16 21.41 -7.69
C LEU A 165 6.19 22.53 -7.53
N VAL A 166 7.46 22.20 -7.29
CA VAL A 166 8.54 23.17 -7.13
C VAL A 166 8.71 24.03 -8.38
N ARG A 167 8.62 23.41 -9.58
CA ARG A 167 8.75 24.13 -10.87
C ARG A 167 7.48 24.88 -11.31
N GLY A 168 6.40 24.86 -10.51
CA GLY A 168 5.15 25.54 -10.84
C GLY A 168 4.40 24.94 -12.03
N ARG A 169 4.61 23.66 -12.32
CA ARG A 169 3.84 22.92 -13.34
C ARG A 169 2.50 22.43 -12.82
N ILE A 170 2.39 22.27 -11.50
CA ILE A 170 1.15 22.06 -10.77
C ILE A 170 1.11 23.08 -9.63
N ASP A 171 -0.08 23.47 -9.18
CA ASP A 171 -0.28 24.46 -8.13
C ASP A 171 -0.24 23.81 -6.74
N LEU A 172 -0.83 22.65 -6.61
CA LEU A 172 -0.89 21.84 -5.39
C LEU A 172 -0.59 20.38 -5.71
N LEU A 173 -0.24 19.61 -4.69
CA LEU A 173 -0.09 18.17 -4.75
C LEU A 173 -0.89 17.53 -3.62
N ILE A 174 -1.79 16.61 -3.93
CA ILE A 174 -2.45 15.78 -2.93
C ILE A 174 -1.70 14.46 -2.74
N THR A 175 -1.32 14.15 -1.51
CA THR A 175 -0.73 12.86 -1.14
C THR A 175 -0.91 12.59 0.35
N ASP A 176 -0.61 11.38 0.82
CA ASP A 176 -0.57 11.07 2.24
C ASP A 176 0.48 11.93 2.97
N ARG A 177 0.13 12.38 4.17
CA ARG A 177 0.96 13.26 5.00
C ARG A 177 2.34 12.67 5.28
N ARG A 178 2.42 11.40 5.68
CA ARG A 178 3.68 10.75 6.05
C ARG A 178 4.55 10.47 4.83
N VAL A 179 3.94 10.03 3.74
CA VAL A 179 4.62 9.83 2.45
C VAL A 179 5.22 11.14 1.96
N GLY A 180 4.41 12.20 1.93
CA GLY A 180 4.87 13.52 1.50
C GLY A 180 5.99 14.07 2.38
N GLN A 181 5.85 14.01 3.71
CA GLN A 181 6.90 14.45 4.64
C GLN A 181 8.22 13.67 4.47
N ARG A 182 8.13 12.35 4.25
CA ARG A 182 9.31 11.52 3.97
C ARG A 182 9.98 11.93 2.67
N LEU A 183 9.20 12.12 1.61
CA LEU A 183 9.73 12.54 0.30
C LEU A 183 10.34 13.94 0.34
N LEU A 184 9.75 14.89 1.07
CA LEU A 184 10.35 16.21 1.26
C LEU A 184 11.76 16.10 1.86
N LYS A 185 11.97 15.24 2.86
CA LYS A 185 13.28 14.99 3.45
C LYS A 185 14.23 14.33 2.46
N GLN A 186 13.77 13.27 1.80
CA GLN A 186 14.57 12.51 0.83
C GLN A 186 15.03 13.38 -0.35
N LEU A 187 14.16 14.27 -0.84
CA LEU A 187 14.43 15.17 -1.96
C LEU A 187 15.05 16.51 -1.54
N GLN A 188 15.27 16.73 -0.24
CA GLN A 188 15.79 17.99 0.32
C GLN A 188 14.95 19.22 -0.08
N LEU A 189 13.61 19.08 -0.01
CA LEU A 189 12.66 20.11 -0.44
C LEU A 189 11.95 20.81 0.74
N GLN A 190 12.34 20.57 2.00
CA GLN A 190 11.69 21.12 3.19
C GLN A 190 11.68 22.65 3.22
N ASP A 191 12.68 23.30 2.63
CA ASP A 191 12.77 24.76 2.54
C ASP A 191 11.88 25.35 1.44
N GLN A 192 11.49 24.55 0.44
CA GLN A 192 10.74 24.99 -0.74
C GLN A 192 9.26 24.60 -0.71
N VAL A 193 8.91 23.52 0.00
CA VAL A 193 7.56 22.94 0.02
C VAL A 193 7.08 22.81 1.46
N ASP A 194 5.79 23.02 1.66
CA ASP A 194 5.10 22.79 2.92
C ASP A 194 3.74 22.14 2.66
N GLN A 195 3.02 21.77 3.72
CA GLN A 195 1.71 21.14 3.65
C GLN A 195 0.68 21.95 4.44
N TYR A 196 -0.56 21.94 3.98
CA TYR A 196 -1.66 22.48 4.77
C TYR A 196 -2.02 21.48 5.90
N PRO A 197 -2.41 21.98 7.08
CA PRO A 197 -2.83 21.13 8.21
C PRO A 197 -4.15 20.40 7.92
N THR A 198 -4.98 20.97 7.03
CA THR A 198 -6.31 20.46 6.69
C THR A 198 -6.21 19.06 6.08
N VAL A 199 -6.89 18.09 6.70
CA VAL A 199 -7.05 16.74 6.18
C VAL A 199 -8.19 16.73 5.18
N ILE A 200 -7.90 16.32 3.95
CA ILE A 200 -8.87 16.22 2.85
C ILE A 200 -9.69 14.93 2.98
N ALA A 201 -9.01 13.83 3.30
CA ALA A 201 -9.64 12.53 3.56
C ALA A 201 -8.78 11.70 4.51
N ARG A 202 -9.45 10.81 5.26
CA ARG A 202 -8.83 9.68 5.97
C ARG A 202 -9.30 8.40 5.33
N GLU A 203 -8.36 7.52 5.03
CA GLU A 203 -8.66 6.24 4.40
C GLU A 203 -7.93 5.12 5.14
N SER A 204 -8.64 4.01 5.34
CA SER A 204 -8.06 2.80 5.91
C SER A 204 -7.41 1.96 4.82
N GLN A 205 -6.18 1.50 5.07
CA GLN A 205 -5.43 0.61 4.18
C GLN A 205 -5.66 -0.85 4.57
N TYR A 206 -5.80 -1.69 3.56
CA TYR A 206 -6.07 -3.12 3.71
C TYR A 206 -5.12 -3.96 2.87
N LEU A 207 -4.95 -5.21 3.30
CA LEU A 207 -4.70 -6.30 2.37
C LEU A 207 -6.03 -6.65 1.71
N ALA A 208 -6.10 -6.78 0.40
CA ALA A 208 -7.25 -7.36 -0.27
C ALA A 208 -6.84 -8.55 -1.13
N ILE A 209 -7.66 -9.61 -1.14
CA ILE A 209 -7.45 -10.84 -1.89
C ILE A 209 -8.57 -10.97 -2.92
N ARG A 210 -8.26 -11.48 -4.12
CA ARG A 210 -9.27 -11.73 -5.14
C ARG A 210 -10.33 -12.72 -4.65
N ARG A 211 -11.59 -12.38 -4.85
CA ARG A 211 -12.73 -13.19 -4.38
C ARG A 211 -12.75 -14.61 -4.97
N ASN A 212 -12.39 -14.75 -6.23
CA ASN A 212 -12.45 -16.02 -6.95
C ASN A 212 -11.26 -16.95 -6.70
N ALA A 213 -10.39 -16.60 -5.76
CA ALA A 213 -9.22 -17.42 -5.41
C ALA A 213 -9.52 -18.53 -4.39
N GLY A 214 -10.79 -18.65 -3.90
CA GLY A 214 -11.17 -19.65 -2.87
C GLY A 214 -10.55 -19.38 -1.50
N MET A 215 -10.19 -18.13 -1.21
CA MET A 215 -9.38 -17.76 -0.04
C MET A 215 -10.19 -17.08 1.08
N ASP A 216 -11.52 -17.21 1.08
CA ASP A 216 -12.39 -16.57 2.09
C ASP A 216 -11.96 -16.90 3.53
N LEU A 217 -11.66 -18.17 3.79
CA LEU A 217 -11.17 -18.60 5.10
C LEU A 217 -9.81 -17.99 5.45
N LEU A 218 -8.90 -17.88 4.47
CA LEU A 218 -7.60 -17.23 4.69
C LEU A 218 -7.77 -15.77 5.07
N VAL A 219 -8.63 -15.02 4.37
CA VAL A 219 -8.90 -13.60 4.66
C VAL A 219 -9.49 -13.42 6.06
N GLN A 220 -10.41 -14.30 6.48
CA GLN A 220 -10.96 -14.29 7.84
C GLN A 220 -9.88 -14.55 8.90
N ARG A 221 -9.05 -15.59 8.69
CA ARG A 221 -7.93 -15.93 9.59
C ARG A 221 -6.90 -14.81 9.65
N PHE A 222 -6.60 -14.20 8.51
CA PHE A 222 -5.70 -13.05 8.43
C PHE A 222 -6.22 -11.88 9.29
N GLY A 223 -7.48 -11.50 9.15
CA GLY A 223 -8.09 -10.44 9.94
C GLY A 223 -8.10 -10.73 11.45
N ALA A 224 -8.34 -11.99 11.83
CA ALA A 224 -8.30 -12.42 13.24
C ALA A 224 -6.86 -12.34 13.81
N GLU A 225 -5.87 -12.84 13.08
CA GLU A 225 -4.47 -12.81 13.51
C GLU A 225 -3.90 -11.39 13.50
N LEU A 226 -4.30 -10.54 12.54
CA LEU A 226 -3.92 -9.12 12.50
C LEU A 226 -4.43 -8.39 13.75
N ARG A 227 -5.70 -8.58 14.14
CA ARG A 227 -6.25 -8.00 15.39
C ARG A 227 -5.48 -8.48 16.62
N ARG A 228 -5.05 -9.75 16.64
CA ARG A 228 -4.24 -10.29 17.73
C ARG A 228 -2.86 -9.63 17.75
N PHE A 229 -2.17 -9.60 16.61
CA PHE A 229 -0.83 -9.02 16.49
C PHE A 229 -0.81 -7.54 16.89
N LYS A 230 -1.81 -6.76 16.50
CA LYS A 230 -1.92 -5.34 16.88
C LYS A 230 -1.98 -5.06 18.38
N ARG A 231 -2.33 -6.05 19.20
CA ARG A 231 -2.34 -5.94 20.67
C ARG A 231 -1.00 -6.30 21.33
N GLU A 232 -0.06 -6.79 20.56
CA GLU A 232 1.23 -7.25 21.08
C GLU A 232 2.26 -6.12 21.17
N PRO A 233 3.18 -6.15 22.14
CA PRO A 233 4.29 -5.20 22.21
C PRO A 233 5.15 -5.17 20.94
N ALA A 234 5.26 -6.29 20.23
CA ALA A 234 5.98 -6.40 18.97
C ALA A 234 5.40 -5.48 17.88
N TYR A 235 4.07 -5.37 17.81
CA TYR A 235 3.42 -4.44 16.88
C TYR A 235 3.66 -2.97 17.27
N ALA A 236 3.58 -2.65 18.57
CA ALA A 236 3.88 -1.30 19.05
C ALA A 236 5.34 -0.89 18.71
N ALA A 237 6.30 -1.81 18.87
CA ALA A 237 7.68 -1.59 18.48
C ALA A 237 7.84 -1.43 16.96
N LEU A 238 7.07 -2.18 16.16
CA LEU A 238 7.03 -2.05 14.72
C LEU A 238 6.51 -0.65 14.30
N VAL A 239 5.39 -0.22 14.86
CA VAL A 239 4.81 1.11 14.61
C VAL A 239 5.83 2.21 14.97
N ALA A 240 6.48 2.14 16.14
CA ALA A 240 7.48 3.11 16.56
C ALA A 240 8.62 3.26 15.54
N ARG A 241 9.13 2.16 14.97
CA ARG A 241 10.19 2.21 13.96
C ARG A 241 9.83 3.06 12.73
N TYR A 242 8.55 3.11 12.36
CA TYR A 242 8.07 3.82 11.17
C TYR A 242 7.46 5.20 11.48
N THR A 243 7.08 5.46 12.75
CA THR A 243 6.55 6.76 13.18
C THR A 243 7.64 7.66 13.77
N ASP A 244 8.58 7.11 14.57
CA ASP A 244 9.65 7.89 15.20
C ASP A 244 10.77 8.25 14.22
N LYS A 245 11.04 7.43 13.20
CA LYS A 245 11.95 7.81 12.11
C LYS A 245 11.47 9.03 11.29
N ALA A 246 10.19 9.38 11.36
CA ALA A 246 9.70 10.64 10.80
C ALA A 246 10.19 11.87 11.59
N LYS A 247 10.56 11.71 12.87
CA LYS A 247 11.11 12.77 13.72
C LYS A 247 12.65 12.87 13.69
N ASN A 248 13.35 11.78 13.36
CA ASN A 248 14.79 11.64 13.56
C ASN A 248 15.58 11.24 12.30
N VAL A 249 15.27 11.80 11.13
CA VAL A 249 16.23 11.83 10.00
C VAL A 249 16.95 13.16 10.11
N PRO A 250 18.29 13.15 10.40
CA PRO A 250 19.10 14.36 10.50
C PRO A 250 19.12 15.14 9.19
#